data_40a7599da888598ae988efb8f91af9ef
#
_entry.id   40a7599da888598ae988efb8f91af9ef
#
_cell.length_a   1.000
_cell.length_b   1.000
_cell.length_c   1.000
_cell.angle_alpha   90.00
_cell.angle_beta   90.00
_cell.angle_gamma   90.00
#
_symmetry.space_group_name_H-M   'P 1'
#
loop_
_entity.id
_entity.type
_entity.pdbx_description
1 polymer ?
#
loop_
_entity_poly.entity_id
_entity_poly.type
_entity_poly.pdbx_seq_one_letter_code
_entity_poly.pdbx_strand_id
1 'polypeptide(L)'
;MENKLRESKALGSTKIRFLVYTLLLVCAAIFALGCEEVQKTGTGGLGAAKAVDINDLTMQAYKIILDSLGDKDPAIRTNAIEVVAQTGQIKLIPKVQRLFADEFAPVRFAAALAIGDLEYSFGAGTVKELFKDEDSNVKLAACYAMVKLGSAKYLEVLRRAIGSSDQTVRANVAFLLGKCGDKEALKLLYWAMQDKDSADKVIYQAAESIAMLGDDRIYPKLWTMLLSVYADVRVCGIRSMGALGTREARNALLSMLDDKVVEVRLAAAEQLGRLRDTTGEPEVLDVFTSKLTAGLDERGRERVNVMTAMAIGRLATPSLIKHLPKLIEDESKAVRIAAARAVLESRMKN
;
A
#
# COMPACT_ATOMS: atom_id res chain seq x y z
N MET A 1 39.79 10.58 2.55
CA MET A 1 38.89 9.87 1.60
C MET A 1 37.86 9.02 2.30
N GLU A 2 38.18 8.36 3.41
CA GLU A 2 37.25 7.51 4.16
C GLU A 2 36.08 8.24 4.87
N ASN A 3 36.26 9.47 5.34
CA ASN A 3 35.20 10.25 5.97
C ASN A 3 34.09 10.66 5.00
N LYS A 4 34.41 10.96 3.74
CA LYS A 4 33.40 11.26 2.70
C LYS A 4 32.56 10.04 2.32
N LEU A 5 33.13 8.83 2.42
CA LEU A 5 32.41 7.57 2.17
C LEU A 5 31.48 7.19 3.33
N ARG A 6 31.81 7.56 4.58
CA ARG A 6 30.93 7.35 5.74
C ARG A 6 29.75 8.32 5.76
N GLU A 7 29.97 9.58 5.40
CA GLU A 7 28.87 10.58 5.28
C GLU A 7 27.92 10.24 4.12
N SER A 8 28.44 9.77 2.98
CA SER A 8 27.62 9.30 1.85
C SER A 8 26.75 8.08 2.21
N LYS A 9 27.27 7.14 3.04
CA LYS A 9 26.50 5.98 3.51
C LYS A 9 25.42 6.36 4.55
N ALA A 10 25.68 7.34 5.40
CA ALA A 10 24.69 7.82 6.37
C ALA A 10 23.56 8.63 5.70
N LEU A 11 23.89 9.48 4.71
CA LEU A 11 22.90 10.23 3.92
C LEU A 11 22.03 9.31 3.04
N GLY A 12 22.61 8.23 2.49
CA GLY A 12 21.88 7.24 1.69
C GLY A 12 20.79 6.53 2.49
N SER A 13 21.12 6.11 3.72
CA SER A 13 20.19 5.40 4.62
C SER A 13 18.99 6.26 5.04
N THR A 14 19.21 7.56 5.27
CA THR A 14 18.14 8.48 5.70
C THR A 14 17.20 8.86 4.54
N LYS A 15 17.74 8.98 3.31
CA LYS A 15 16.95 9.30 2.10
C LYS A 15 16.09 8.12 1.64
N ILE A 16 16.57 6.90 1.78
CA ILE A 16 15.81 5.69 1.40
C ILE A 16 14.67 5.43 2.39
N ARG A 17 14.84 5.75 3.68
CA ARG A 17 13.74 5.70 4.65
C ARG A 17 12.55 6.59 4.27
N PHE A 18 12.78 7.73 3.61
CA PHE A 18 11.70 8.60 3.10
C PHE A 18 10.99 8.03 1.86
N LEU A 19 11.66 7.18 1.07
CA LEU A 19 11.09 6.62 -0.17
C LEU A 19 10.02 5.56 0.10
N VAL A 20 10.27 4.70 1.07
CA VAL A 20 9.29 3.72 1.58
C VAL A 20 8.08 4.44 2.14
N TYR A 21 8.26 5.64 2.71
CA TYR A 21 7.19 6.45 3.28
C TYR A 21 6.24 7.08 2.26
N THR A 22 6.66 7.42 1.04
CA THR A 22 5.75 8.00 0.04
C THR A 22 4.96 6.94 -0.74
N LEU A 23 5.49 5.72 -0.84
CA LEU A 23 4.76 4.56 -1.38
C LEU A 23 3.98 3.80 -0.31
N LEU A 24 4.41 3.91 0.97
CA LEU A 24 3.73 3.45 2.18
C LEU A 24 2.89 4.57 2.83
N LEU A 25 2.89 5.80 2.31
CA LEU A 25 1.91 6.83 2.72
C LEU A 25 0.49 6.47 2.30
N VAL A 26 0.40 5.39 1.56
CA VAL A 26 -0.80 4.62 1.47
C VAL A 26 -0.81 3.47 2.50
N CYS A 27 0.28 3.11 3.17
CA CYS A 27 0.33 2.00 4.15
C CYS A 27 1.15 2.22 5.42
N ALA A 28 1.81 3.35 5.66
CA ALA A 28 2.55 3.53 6.91
C ALA A 28 2.98 4.98 7.17
N ALA A 29 2.07 5.82 7.65
CA ALA A 29 2.45 6.98 8.43
C ALA A 29 2.46 6.60 9.90
N ILE A 30 3.45 5.84 10.35
CA ILE A 30 3.73 5.62 11.77
C ILE A 30 5.21 5.87 12.03
N PHE A 31 5.54 7.12 12.34
CA PHE A 31 6.76 7.46 13.06
C PHE A 31 6.56 8.78 13.80
N ALA A 32 6.24 8.71 15.09
CA ALA A 32 6.82 9.45 16.19
C ALA A 32 6.03 9.26 17.48
N LEU A 33 6.80 9.01 18.55
CA LEU A 33 6.56 9.31 19.96
C LEU A 33 5.74 8.33 20.83
N GLY A 34 6.40 7.92 21.90
CA GLY A 34 5.81 7.61 23.21
C GLY A 34 5.98 6.17 23.68
N CYS A 35 7.01 5.94 24.49
CA CYS A 35 7.09 4.75 25.38
C CYS A 35 6.11 4.92 26.55
N GLU A 36 5.32 3.89 26.82
CA GLU A 36 4.90 3.56 28.19
C GLU A 36 4.75 2.04 28.33
N GLU A 37 5.40 1.52 29.37
CA GLU A 37 5.39 0.11 29.76
C GLU A 37 4.05 -0.26 30.41
N VAL A 38 3.50 -1.44 30.06
CA VAL A 38 2.56 -2.16 30.93
C VAL A 38 2.86 -3.66 30.92
N GLN A 39 2.97 -4.19 32.12
CA GLN A 39 3.37 -5.55 32.49
C GLN A 39 2.34 -6.64 32.14
N LYS A 40 2.90 -7.86 32.00
CA LYS A 40 2.27 -9.17 31.78
C LYS A 40 1.25 -9.57 32.83
N THR A 41 0.26 -10.38 32.43
CA THR A 41 0.05 -11.76 32.95
C THR A 41 -1.12 -12.44 32.22
N GLY A 42 -1.03 -13.77 32.00
CA GLY A 42 -2.20 -14.59 31.70
C GLY A 42 -1.93 -15.82 30.82
N THR A 43 -1.58 -16.94 31.45
CA THR A 43 -1.60 -18.30 30.86
C THR A 43 -3.03 -18.77 30.65
N GLY A 44 -3.41 -19.17 29.43
CA GLY A 44 -4.71 -19.75 29.12
C GLY A 44 -4.59 -20.92 28.14
N GLY A 45 -5.20 -22.05 28.53
CA GLY A 45 -5.09 -23.37 27.97
C GLY A 45 -5.53 -23.54 26.51
N LEU A 46 -5.05 -24.61 25.92
CA LEU A 46 -5.43 -25.14 24.61
C LEU A 46 -6.92 -25.57 24.63
N GLY A 47 -7.78 -24.66 24.20
CA GLY A 47 -9.18 -24.96 23.85
C GLY A 47 -9.26 -25.37 22.37
N ALA A 48 -10.08 -26.36 22.06
CA ALA A 48 -10.36 -26.80 20.69
C ALA A 48 -10.70 -25.59 19.81
N ALA A 49 -10.02 -25.47 18.67
CA ALA A 49 -10.20 -24.38 17.73
C ALA A 49 -11.67 -24.34 17.27
N LYS A 50 -12.46 -23.38 17.75
CA LYS A 50 -13.78 -23.07 17.21
C LYS A 50 -13.63 -22.77 15.73
N ALA A 51 -14.47 -23.35 14.89
CA ALA A 51 -14.57 -22.96 13.49
C ALA A 51 -14.75 -21.44 13.41
N VAL A 52 -13.91 -20.79 12.58
CA VAL A 52 -13.93 -19.34 12.42
C VAL A 52 -15.28 -18.94 11.82
N ASP A 53 -16.08 -18.19 12.56
CA ASP A 53 -17.31 -17.60 12.01
C ASP A 53 -16.94 -16.38 11.15
N ILE A 54 -16.96 -16.58 9.85
CA ILE A 54 -16.60 -15.55 8.85
C ILE A 54 -17.58 -14.36 8.92
N ASN A 55 -18.84 -14.57 9.33
CA ASN A 55 -19.80 -13.47 9.45
C ASN A 55 -19.45 -12.58 10.64
N ASP A 56 -19.10 -13.16 11.78
CA ASP A 56 -18.66 -12.41 12.94
C ASP A 56 -17.37 -11.65 12.65
N LEU A 57 -16.37 -12.27 12.02
CA LEU A 57 -15.17 -11.58 11.57
C LEU A 57 -15.45 -10.42 10.59
N THR A 58 -16.42 -10.60 9.69
CA THR A 58 -16.81 -9.54 8.75
C THR A 58 -17.41 -8.34 9.48
N MET A 59 -18.22 -8.57 10.49
CA MET A 59 -18.79 -7.49 11.32
C MET A 59 -17.70 -6.78 12.12
N GLN A 60 -16.75 -7.52 12.70
CA GLN A 60 -15.60 -6.96 13.40
C GLN A 60 -14.71 -6.13 12.44
N ALA A 61 -14.40 -6.66 11.26
CA ALA A 61 -13.63 -5.96 10.23
C ALA A 61 -14.30 -4.63 9.82
N TYR A 62 -15.61 -4.66 9.56
CA TYR A 62 -16.37 -3.46 9.24
C TYR A 62 -16.31 -2.42 10.36
N LYS A 63 -16.47 -2.85 11.62
CA LYS A 63 -16.37 -1.97 12.79
C LYS A 63 -14.98 -1.35 12.92
N ILE A 64 -13.91 -2.13 12.76
CA ILE A 64 -12.54 -1.63 12.80
C ILE A 64 -12.34 -0.52 11.76
N ILE A 65 -12.76 -0.72 10.51
CA ILE A 65 -12.62 0.29 9.46
C ILE A 65 -13.47 1.52 9.78
N LEU A 66 -14.71 1.32 10.24
CA LEU A 66 -15.59 2.41 10.62
C LEU A 66 -15.00 3.30 11.72
N ASP A 67 -14.45 2.69 12.77
CA ASP A 67 -13.83 3.39 13.91
C ASP A 67 -12.53 4.08 13.46
N SER A 68 -11.73 3.43 12.61
CA SER A 68 -10.46 3.95 12.10
C SER A 68 -10.62 5.18 11.20
N LEU A 69 -11.76 5.37 10.53
CA LEU A 69 -12.05 6.60 9.77
C LEU A 69 -12.16 7.85 10.66
N GLY A 70 -12.36 7.69 11.96
CA GLY A 70 -12.39 8.77 12.95
C GLY A 70 -11.21 8.78 13.92
N ASP A 71 -10.14 8.03 13.64
CA ASP A 71 -9.00 7.93 14.54
C ASP A 71 -8.23 9.24 14.65
N LYS A 72 -7.59 9.47 15.81
CA LYS A 72 -6.74 10.66 16.06
C LYS A 72 -5.51 10.68 15.14
N ASP A 73 -4.97 9.49 14.81
CA ASP A 73 -3.80 9.36 13.95
C ASP A 73 -4.21 9.48 12.48
N PRO A 74 -3.69 10.47 11.73
CA PRO A 74 -4.00 10.65 10.32
C PRO A 74 -3.59 9.45 9.46
N ALA A 75 -2.55 8.70 9.85
CA ALA A 75 -2.15 7.50 9.14
C ALA A 75 -3.21 6.41 9.23
N ILE A 76 -3.78 6.22 10.41
CA ILE A 76 -4.87 5.26 10.63
C ILE A 76 -6.11 5.66 9.82
N ARG A 77 -6.46 6.96 9.75
CA ARG A 77 -7.55 7.43 8.88
C ARG A 77 -7.27 7.16 7.41
N THR A 78 -6.04 7.45 6.96
CA THR A 78 -5.62 7.19 5.58
C THR A 78 -5.73 5.71 5.22
N ASN A 79 -5.19 4.82 6.05
CA ASN A 79 -5.26 3.37 5.85
C ASN A 79 -6.71 2.88 5.79
N ALA A 80 -7.58 3.40 6.66
CA ALA A 80 -9.00 3.04 6.65
C ALA A 80 -9.71 3.47 5.35
N ILE A 81 -9.42 4.68 4.85
CA ILE A 81 -9.95 5.18 3.57
C ILE A 81 -9.56 4.24 2.43
N GLU A 82 -8.30 3.81 2.40
CA GLU A 82 -7.84 2.88 1.37
C GLU A 82 -8.54 1.54 1.42
N VAL A 83 -8.74 1.00 2.62
CA VAL A 83 -9.49 -0.26 2.76
C VAL A 83 -10.92 -0.08 2.27
N VAL A 84 -11.57 1.06 2.55
CA VAL A 84 -12.90 1.38 1.99
C VAL A 84 -12.89 1.31 0.48
N ALA A 85 -11.89 1.94 -0.17
CA ALA A 85 -11.77 1.96 -1.63
C ALA A 85 -11.48 0.55 -2.19
N GLN A 86 -10.50 -0.15 -1.63
CA GLN A 86 -10.03 -1.44 -2.15
C GLN A 86 -11.02 -2.59 -1.94
N THR A 87 -11.88 -2.49 -0.93
CA THR A 87 -12.88 -3.51 -0.61
C THR A 87 -14.31 -3.12 -0.98
N GLY A 88 -14.48 -1.99 -1.69
CA GLY A 88 -15.76 -1.57 -2.23
C GLY A 88 -16.81 -1.21 -1.16
N GLN A 89 -16.41 -0.71 0.01
CA GLN A 89 -17.31 -0.41 1.12
C GLN A 89 -18.09 0.90 0.87
N ILE A 90 -18.93 0.93 -0.16
CA ILE A 90 -19.68 2.13 -0.60
C ILE A 90 -20.49 2.77 0.52
N LYS A 91 -21.02 1.99 1.46
CA LYS A 91 -21.77 2.49 2.62
C LYS A 91 -20.96 3.43 3.52
N LEU A 92 -19.62 3.35 3.48
CA LEU A 92 -18.73 4.22 4.25
C LEU A 92 -18.33 5.51 3.52
N ILE A 93 -18.66 5.65 2.23
CA ILE A 93 -18.32 6.83 1.42
C ILE A 93 -18.77 8.15 2.07
N PRO A 94 -19.98 8.29 2.65
CA PRO A 94 -20.35 9.55 3.32
C PRO A 94 -19.41 9.96 4.45
N LYS A 95 -18.75 8.97 5.12
CA LYS A 95 -17.73 9.27 6.13
C LYS A 95 -16.40 9.67 5.48
N VAL A 96 -16.01 9.00 4.40
CA VAL A 96 -14.83 9.36 3.61
C VAL A 96 -14.94 10.79 3.06
N GLN A 97 -16.10 11.18 2.56
CA GLN A 97 -16.33 12.55 2.07
C GLN A 97 -16.18 13.64 3.15
N ARG A 98 -16.48 13.34 4.42
CA ARG A 98 -16.23 14.28 5.53
C ARG A 98 -14.74 14.55 5.71
N LEU A 99 -13.88 13.59 5.36
CA LEU A 99 -12.42 13.70 5.43
C LEU A 99 -11.82 14.57 4.31
N PHE A 100 -12.62 15.12 3.39
CA PHE A 100 -12.17 16.19 2.50
C PHE A 100 -11.83 17.49 3.25
N ALA A 101 -12.32 17.66 4.46
CA ALA A 101 -12.01 18.79 5.35
C ALA A 101 -11.01 18.39 6.46
N ASP A 102 -10.32 17.26 6.33
CA ASP A 102 -9.31 16.84 7.30
C ASP A 102 -8.14 17.84 7.36
N GLU A 103 -7.59 18.06 8.55
CA GLU A 103 -6.44 18.95 8.74
C GLU A 103 -5.18 18.48 7.99
N PHE A 104 -5.03 17.16 7.75
CA PHE A 104 -3.88 16.56 7.08
C PHE A 104 -4.14 16.35 5.59
N ALA A 105 -3.34 16.99 4.75
CA ALA A 105 -3.42 16.85 3.29
C ALA A 105 -3.35 15.39 2.79
N PRO A 106 -2.53 14.47 3.37
CA PRO A 106 -2.54 13.06 2.98
C PRO A 106 -3.89 12.37 3.17
N VAL A 107 -4.65 12.71 4.21
CA VAL A 107 -6.00 12.18 4.44
C VAL A 107 -6.97 12.71 3.39
N ARG A 108 -6.94 14.02 3.09
CA ARG A 108 -7.75 14.62 2.02
C ARG A 108 -7.42 14.03 0.65
N PHE A 109 -6.13 13.79 0.38
CA PHE A 109 -5.64 13.12 -0.84
C PHE A 109 -6.23 11.72 -0.97
N ALA A 110 -6.09 10.88 0.06
CA ALA A 110 -6.62 9.51 0.07
C ALA A 110 -8.15 9.49 -0.10
N ALA A 111 -8.85 10.41 0.54
CA ALA A 111 -10.31 10.54 0.41
C ALA A 111 -10.73 10.86 -1.03
N ALA A 112 -10.01 11.77 -1.71
CA ALA A 112 -10.25 12.06 -3.13
C ALA A 112 -9.99 10.84 -4.03
N LEU A 113 -8.88 10.10 -3.77
CA LEU A 113 -8.57 8.87 -4.50
C LEU A 113 -9.69 7.84 -4.34
N ALA A 114 -10.21 7.65 -3.14
CA ALA A 114 -11.25 6.66 -2.86
C ALA A 114 -12.53 6.92 -3.68
N ILE A 115 -12.90 8.18 -3.88
CA ILE A 115 -14.04 8.54 -4.75
C ILE A 115 -13.78 8.15 -6.21
N GLY A 116 -12.56 8.39 -6.70
CA GLY A 116 -12.15 7.99 -8.04
C GLY A 116 -12.09 6.47 -8.21
N ASP A 117 -11.46 5.77 -7.25
CA ASP A 117 -11.29 4.32 -7.28
C ASP A 117 -12.63 3.57 -7.30
N LEU A 118 -13.62 4.09 -6.57
CA LEU A 118 -14.95 3.53 -6.51
C LEU A 118 -15.89 4.06 -7.61
N GLU A 119 -15.40 4.97 -8.46
CA GLU A 119 -16.20 5.64 -9.51
C GLU A 119 -17.55 6.19 -8.95
N TYR A 120 -17.49 6.70 -7.72
CA TYR A 120 -18.68 7.13 -7.00
C TYR A 120 -19.20 8.47 -7.53
N SER A 121 -20.08 8.42 -8.52
CA SER A 121 -20.57 9.58 -9.28
C SER A 121 -21.24 10.67 -8.42
N PHE A 122 -21.93 10.28 -7.34
CA PHE A 122 -22.52 11.23 -6.38
C PHE A 122 -21.47 12.07 -5.64
N GLY A 123 -20.20 11.65 -5.64
CA GLY A 123 -19.08 12.40 -5.08
C GLY A 123 -18.58 13.55 -5.96
N ALA A 124 -18.98 13.65 -7.22
CA ALA A 124 -18.41 14.60 -8.17
C ALA A 124 -18.55 16.08 -7.72
N GLY A 125 -19.65 16.43 -7.05
CA GLY A 125 -19.86 17.77 -6.53
C GLY A 125 -18.86 18.14 -5.43
N THR A 126 -18.70 17.27 -4.46
CA THR A 126 -17.80 17.47 -3.32
C THR A 126 -16.31 17.40 -3.73
N VAL A 127 -15.94 16.53 -4.68
CA VAL A 127 -14.58 16.47 -5.23
C VAL A 127 -14.17 17.81 -5.87
N LYS A 128 -15.09 18.54 -6.51
CA LYS A 128 -14.79 19.84 -7.12
C LYS A 128 -14.35 20.90 -6.10
N GLU A 129 -14.76 20.81 -4.85
CA GLU A 129 -14.30 21.73 -3.80
C GLU A 129 -12.81 21.57 -3.53
N LEU A 130 -12.25 20.36 -3.70
CA LEU A 130 -10.82 20.09 -3.52
C LEU A 130 -9.92 20.75 -4.58
N PHE A 131 -10.48 21.29 -5.69
CA PHE A 131 -9.68 22.12 -6.60
C PHE A 131 -9.22 23.43 -5.98
N LYS A 132 -9.82 23.84 -4.87
CA LYS A 132 -9.44 25.03 -4.10
C LYS A 132 -8.52 24.70 -2.93
N ASP A 133 -8.15 23.42 -2.73
CA ASP A 133 -7.28 23.00 -1.63
C ASP A 133 -5.94 23.74 -1.69
N GLU A 134 -5.34 23.98 -0.54
CA GLU A 134 -4.01 24.60 -0.46
C GLU A 134 -2.90 23.67 -0.98
N ASP A 135 -3.04 22.36 -0.75
CA ASP A 135 -2.06 21.34 -1.16
C ASP A 135 -2.25 20.93 -2.63
N SER A 136 -1.15 21.01 -3.39
CA SER A 136 -1.16 20.67 -4.81
C SER A 136 -1.46 19.19 -5.08
N ASN A 137 -1.05 18.28 -4.18
CA ASN A 137 -1.33 16.86 -4.36
C ASN A 137 -2.81 16.57 -4.18
N VAL A 138 -3.49 17.25 -3.26
CA VAL A 138 -4.95 17.13 -3.08
C VAL A 138 -5.71 17.60 -4.33
N LYS A 139 -5.29 18.72 -4.94
CA LYS A 139 -5.85 19.19 -6.22
C LYS A 139 -5.67 18.15 -7.33
N LEU A 140 -4.51 17.50 -7.39
CA LEU A 140 -4.22 16.47 -8.38
C LEU A 140 -5.01 15.19 -8.13
N ALA A 141 -5.22 14.80 -6.86
CA ALA A 141 -6.12 13.70 -6.52
C ALA A 141 -7.58 14.00 -6.92
N ALA A 142 -8.02 15.25 -6.78
CA ALA A 142 -9.31 15.68 -7.30
C ALA A 142 -9.39 15.58 -8.83
N CYS A 143 -8.31 15.96 -9.55
CA CYS A 143 -8.23 15.74 -11.00
C CYS A 143 -8.37 14.26 -11.36
N TYR A 144 -7.65 13.38 -10.66
CA TYR A 144 -7.76 11.94 -10.81
C TYR A 144 -9.19 11.44 -10.61
N ALA A 145 -9.81 11.81 -9.49
CA ALA A 145 -11.19 11.41 -9.21
C ALA A 145 -12.15 11.86 -10.33
N MET A 146 -11.99 13.09 -10.83
CA MET A 146 -12.83 13.59 -11.93
C MET A 146 -12.58 12.87 -13.26
N VAL A 147 -11.32 12.43 -13.54
CA VAL A 147 -11.01 11.57 -14.69
C VAL A 147 -11.75 10.25 -14.58
N LYS A 148 -11.68 9.60 -13.41
CA LYS A 148 -12.39 8.35 -13.13
C LYS A 148 -13.90 8.47 -13.19
N LEU A 149 -14.43 9.67 -12.90
CA LEU A 149 -15.84 10.01 -13.04
C LEU A 149 -16.22 10.48 -14.47
N GLY A 150 -15.37 10.24 -15.47
CA GLY A 150 -15.65 10.47 -16.88
C GLY A 150 -15.25 11.87 -17.42
N SER A 151 -14.59 12.72 -16.63
CA SER A 151 -14.19 14.07 -17.07
C SER A 151 -12.75 14.08 -17.61
N ALA A 152 -12.53 13.56 -18.80
CA ALA A 152 -11.22 13.38 -19.44
C ALA A 152 -10.36 14.66 -19.51
N LYS A 153 -10.96 15.85 -19.50
CA LYS A 153 -10.23 17.13 -19.57
C LYS A 153 -9.19 17.31 -18.45
N TYR A 154 -9.38 16.65 -17.30
CA TYR A 154 -8.45 16.73 -16.17
C TYR A 154 -7.22 15.86 -16.36
N LEU A 155 -7.19 14.95 -17.33
CA LEU A 155 -6.05 14.12 -17.65
C LEU A 155 -4.85 14.97 -18.11
N GLU A 156 -5.12 16.01 -18.90
CA GLU A 156 -4.06 16.92 -19.36
C GLU A 156 -3.44 17.71 -18.19
N VAL A 157 -4.20 18.02 -17.14
CA VAL A 157 -3.67 18.64 -15.92
C VAL A 157 -2.66 17.71 -15.24
N LEU A 158 -2.99 16.40 -15.14
CA LEU A 158 -2.08 15.40 -14.59
C LEU A 158 -0.83 15.26 -15.46
N ARG A 159 -0.97 15.17 -16.80
CA ARG A 159 0.16 15.05 -17.71
C ARG A 159 1.15 16.21 -17.57
N ARG A 160 0.67 17.44 -17.45
CA ARG A 160 1.55 18.63 -17.27
C ARG A 160 2.25 18.61 -15.92
N ALA A 161 1.60 18.16 -14.88
CA ALA A 161 2.14 18.19 -13.52
C ALA A 161 3.30 17.19 -13.32
N ILE A 162 3.55 16.23 -14.24
CA ILE A 162 4.71 15.32 -14.18
C ILE A 162 6.06 16.09 -14.30
N GLY A 163 6.05 17.29 -14.84
CA GLY A 163 7.21 18.17 -14.94
C GLY A 163 7.47 19.04 -13.69
N SER A 164 6.73 18.85 -12.60
CA SER A 164 6.90 19.65 -11.38
C SER A 164 8.34 19.54 -10.82
N SER A 165 8.85 20.63 -10.27
CA SER A 165 10.11 20.64 -9.51
C SER A 165 9.95 19.95 -8.14
N ASP A 166 8.74 19.89 -7.59
CA ASP A 166 8.45 19.16 -6.36
C ASP A 166 8.42 17.65 -6.65
N GLN A 167 9.37 16.94 -6.07
CA GLN A 167 9.54 15.51 -6.27
C GLN A 167 8.38 14.68 -5.69
N THR A 168 7.63 15.21 -4.72
CA THR A 168 6.43 14.55 -4.18
C THR A 168 5.29 14.68 -5.16
N VAL A 169 5.08 15.86 -5.71
CA VAL A 169 4.10 16.10 -6.78
C VAL A 169 4.40 15.20 -7.98
N ARG A 170 5.68 15.14 -8.44
CA ARG A 170 6.05 14.27 -9.58
C ARG A 170 5.75 12.80 -9.32
N ALA A 171 6.11 12.28 -8.14
CA ALA A 171 5.83 10.89 -7.78
C ALA A 171 4.33 10.59 -7.72
N ASN A 172 3.55 11.47 -7.06
CA ASN A 172 2.11 11.32 -6.99
C ASN A 172 1.44 11.39 -8.35
N VAL A 173 1.89 12.30 -9.22
CA VAL A 173 1.37 12.40 -10.60
C VAL A 173 1.69 11.14 -11.40
N ALA A 174 2.92 10.61 -11.30
CA ALA A 174 3.27 9.34 -11.93
C ALA A 174 2.30 8.23 -11.50
N PHE A 175 2.03 8.12 -10.19
CA PHE A 175 1.05 7.18 -9.64
C PHE A 175 -0.36 7.40 -10.20
N LEU A 176 -0.85 8.64 -10.21
CA LEU A 176 -2.19 8.97 -10.69
C LEU A 176 -2.36 8.65 -12.19
N LEU A 177 -1.35 8.92 -13.02
CA LEU A 177 -1.37 8.57 -14.45
C LEU A 177 -1.44 7.06 -14.66
N GLY A 178 -0.68 6.27 -13.88
CA GLY A 178 -0.77 4.81 -13.87
C GLY A 178 -2.19 4.34 -13.51
N LYS A 179 -2.77 4.89 -12.43
CA LYS A 179 -4.13 4.57 -11.98
C LYS A 179 -5.23 5.00 -12.96
N CYS A 180 -5.02 6.08 -13.72
CA CYS A 180 -5.96 6.49 -14.78
C CYS A 180 -6.00 5.47 -15.94
N GLY A 181 -5.00 4.62 -16.09
CA GLY A 181 -4.87 3.75 -17.26
C GLY A 181 -4.44 4.51 -18.53
N ASP A 182 -3.83 5.67 -18.38
CA ASP A 182 -3.46 6.56 -19.47
C ASP A 182 -2.20 6.08 -20.20
N LYS A 183 -2.38 5.26 -21.25
CA LYS A 183 -1.26 4.76 -22.06
C LYS A 183 -0.52 5.87 -22.83
N GLU A 184 -1.15 7.00 -23.10
CA GLU A 184 -0.47 8.14 -23.75
C GLU A 184 0.56 8.79 -22.82
N ALA A 185 0.41 8.61 -21.50
CA ALA A 185 1.39 9.07 -20.51
C ALA A 185 2.69 8.24 -20.48
N LEU A 186 2.79 7.10 -21.18
CA LEU A 186 3.98 6.25 -21.13
C LEU A 186 5.28 7.02 -21.44
N LYS A 187 5.26 7.87 -22.46
CA LYS A 187 6.45 8.70 -22.79
C LYS A 187 6.86 9.62 -21.64
N LEU A 188 5.88 10.21 -20.96
CA LEU A 188 6.11 11.10 -19.81
C LEU A 188 6.64 10.33 -18.61
N LEU A 189 6.11 9.12 -18.36
CA LEU A 189 6.55 8.26 -17.27
C LEU A 189 7.99 7.75 -17.50
N TYR A 190 8.32 7.34 -18.73
CA TYR A 190 9.71 6.99 -19.08
C TYR A 190 10.66 8.18 -18.93
N TRP A 191 10.23 9.38 -19.36
CA TRP A 191 11.00 10.59 -19.15
C TRP A 191 11.23 10.85 -17.66
N ALA A 192 10.18 10.83 -16.84
CA ALA A 192 10.29 11.05 -15.39
C ALA A 192 11.18 10.00 -14.69
N MET A 193 11.18 8.75 -15.17
CA MET A 193 12.03 7.67 -14.65
C MET A 193 13.51 7.87 -15.02
N GLN A 194 13.79 8.45 -16.19
CA GLN A 194 15.16 8.58 -16.74
C GLN A 194 15.79 9.96 -16.47
N ASP A 195 14.98 10.93 -16.06
CA ASP A 195 15.46 12.28 -15.76
C ASP A 195 16.43 12.23 -14.57
N LYS A 196 17.67 12.75 -14.81
CA LYS A 196 18.76 12.80 -13.81
C LYS A 196 18.40 13.57 -12.53
N ASP A 197 17.46 14.50 -12.65
CA ASP A 197 17.00 15.32 -11.53
C ASP A 197 15.82 14.68 -10.78
N SER A 198 15.36 13.49 -11.20
CA SER A 198 14.35 12.73 -10.49
C SER A 198 14.89 12.07 -9.24
N ALA A 199 14.23 12.32 -8.11
CA ALA A 199 14.49 11.56 -6.89
C ALA A 199 14.04 10.09 -7.05
N ASP A 200 14.66 9.18 -6.27
CA ASP A 200 14.37 7.74 -6.29
C ASP A 200 12.87 7.43 -6.21
N LYS A 201 12.11 8.18 -5.40
CA LYS A 201 10.65 8.02 -5.29
C LYS A 201 9.90 8.24 -6.61
N VAL A 202 10.38 9.16 -7.45
CA VAL A 202 9.80 9.39 -8.78
C VAL A 202 10.15 8.24 -9.71
N ILE A 203 11.41 7.80 -9.68
CA ILE A 203 11.92 6.71 -10.54
C ILE A 203 11.13 5.42 -10.26
N TYR A 204 11.00 5.03 -9.00
CA TYR A 204 10.29 3.79 -8.64
C TYR A 204 8.79 3.89 -8.88
N GLN A 205 8.19 5.05 -8.61
CA GLN A 205 6.76 5.24 -8.87
C GLN A 205 6.46 5.26 -10.37
N ALA A 206 7.29 5.90 -11.18
CA ALA A 206 7.14 5.86 -12.63
C ALA A 206 7.28 4.44 -13.18
N ALA A 207 8.25 3.65 -12.66
CA ALA A 207 8.41 2.25 -13.05
C ALA A 207 7.17 1.40 -12.71
N GLU A 208 6.61 1.56 -11.49
CA GLU A 208 5.36 0.88 -11.11
C GLU A 208 4.20 1.30 -12.01
N SER A 209 4.09 2.58 -12.34
CA SER A 209 3.02 3.10 -13.17
C SER A 209 3.11 2.64 -14.63
N ILE A 210 4.33 2.52 -15.17
CA ILE A 210 4.56 1.91 -16.49
C ILE A 210 4.11 0.44 -16.47
N ALA A 211 4.45 -0.30 -15.42
CA ALA A 211 4.00 -1.68 -15.23
C ALA A 211 2.47 -1.78 -15.11
N MET A 212 1.82 -0.87 -14.36
CA MET A 212 0.35 -0.79 -14.26
C MET A 212 -0.32 -0.56 -15.62
N LEU A 213 0.34 0.16 -16.53
CA LEU A 213 -0.13 0.39 -17.90
C LEU A 213 0.12 -0.79 -18.83
N GLY A 214 0.77 -1.85 -18.34
CA GLY A 214 1.02 -3.09 -19.07
C GLY A 214 2.12 -2.99 -20.12
N ASP A 215 3.05 -2.07 -19.97
CA ASP A 215 4.21 -1.96 -20.89
C ASP A 215 5.34 -2.88 -20.41
N ASP A 216 5.51 -4.01 -21.08
CA ASP A 216 6.47 -5.06 -20.73
C ASP A 216 7.95 -4.64 -20.95
N ARG A 217 8.21 -3.59 -21.73
CA ARG A 217 9.55 -3.03 -21.91
C ARG A 217 10.18 -2.56 -20.61
N ILE A 218 9.39 -2.36 -19.56
CA ILE A 218 9.86 -2.01 -18.21
C ILE A 218 10.51 -3.18 -17.47
N TYR A 219 10.27 -4.43 -17.88
CA TYR A 219 10.71 -5.64 -17.18
C TYR A 219 12.20 -5.64 -16.80
N PRO A 220 13.16 -5.27 -17.68
CA PRO A 220 14.58 -5.25 -17.31
C PRO A 220 14.88 -4.29 -16.14
N LYS A 221 14.21 -3.15 -16.09
CA LYS A 221 14.34 -2.20 -14.96
C LYS A 221 13.79 -2.80 -13.68
N LEU A 222 12.62 -3.44 -13.73
CA LEU A 222 12.02 -4.09 -12.57
C LEU A 222 12.91 -5.24 -12.07
N TRP A 223 13.49 -6.01 -12.97
CA TRP A 223 14.44 -7.07 -12.62
C TRP A 223 15.65 -6.52 -11.85
N THR A 224 16.23 -5.40 -12.29
CA THR A 224 17.33 -4.75 -11.55
C THR A 224 16.91 -4.30 -10.14
N MET A 225 15.64 -3.92 -9.94
CA MET A 225 15.13 -3.57 -8.62
C MET A 225 15.05 -4.80 -7.70
N LEU A 226 14.69 -5.99 -8.21
CA LEU A 226 14.68 -7.23 -7.45
C LEU A 226 16.08 -7.65 -6.98
N LEU A 227 17.12 -7.27 -7.70
CA LEU A 227 18.53 -7.57 -7.36
C LEU A 227 19.17 -6.53 -6.42
N SER A 228 18.42 -5.53 -5.98
CA SER A 228 18.94 -4.47 -5.10
C SER A 228 19.41 -5.05 -3.75
N VAL A 229 20.49 -4.48 -3.21
CA VAL A 229 20.94 -4.75 -1.85
C VAL A 229 19.94 -4.26 -0.79
N TYR A 230 19.09 -3.31 -1.14
CA TYR A 230 18.08 -2.71 -0.27
C TYR A 230 16.75 -3.46 -0.38
N ALA A 231 16.28 -4.00 0.74
CA ALA A 231 15.01 -4.75 0.79
C ALA A 231 13.81 -3.90 0.30
N ASP A 232 13.80 -2.63 0.65
CA ASP A 232 12.73 -1.69 0.24
C ASP A 232 12.63 -1.55 -1.28
N VAL A 233 13.77 -1.48 -1.97
CA VAL A 233 13.81 -1.41 -3.43
C VAL A 233 13.34 -2.74 -4.04
N ARG A 234 13.71 -3.89 -3.43
CA ARG A 234 13.20 -5.19 -3.87
C ARG A 234 11.68 -5.28 -3.72
N VAL A 235 11.12 -4.80 -2.61
CA VAL A 235 9.66 -4.74 -2.40
C VAL A 235 8.98 -3.86 -3.45
N CYS A 236 9.56 -2.69 -3.79
CA CYS A 236 9.06 -1.85 -4.89
C CYS A 236 9.06 -2.61 -6.23
N GLY A 237 10.16 -3.33 -6.53
CA GLY A 237 10.27 -4.17 -7.72
C GLY A 237 9.23 -5.29 -7.76
N ILE A 238 9.00 -5.96 -6.64
CA ILE A 238 7.98 -7.00 -6.48
C ILE A 238 6.58 -6.47 -6.76
N ARG A 239 6.22 -5.31 -6.19
CA ARG A 239 4.91 -4.67 -6.45
C ARG A 239 4.74 -4.32 -7.91
N SER A 240 5.79 -3.78 -8.52
CA SER A 240 5.78 -3.43 -9.94
C SER A 240 5.68 -4.68 -10.84
N MET A 241 6.37 -5.78 -10.49
CA MET A 241 6.20 -7.08 -11.18
C MET A 241 4.77 -7.61 -11.05
N GLY A 242 4.18 -7.53 -9.85
CA GLY A 242 2.77 -7.87 -9.64
C GLY A 242 1.81 -7.01 -10.45
N ALA A 243 2.12 -5.71 -10.63
CA ALA A 243 1.33 -4.80 -11.45
C ALA A 243 1.45 -5.13 -12.94
N LEU A 244 2.65 -5.49 -13.42
CA LEU A 244 2.90 -5.91 -14.80
C LEU A 244 2.17 -7.21 -15.15
N GLY A 245 2.16 -8.19 -14.24
CA GLY A 245 1.34 -9.39 -14.31
C GLY A 245 1.65 -10.35 -15.46
N THR A 246 2.77 -10.18 -16.19
CA THR A 246 3.18 -11.11 -17.25
C THR A 246 3.66 -12.44 -16.67
N ARG A 247 3.78 -13.46 -17.49
CA ARG A 247 4.31 -14.77 -17.10
C ARG A 247 5.75 -14.64 -16.55
N GLU A 248 6.57 -13.83 -17.20
CA GLU A 248 7.95 -13.56 -16.81
C GLU A 248 8.00 -12.84 -15.46
N ALA A 249 7.14 -11.85 -15.26
CA ALA A 249 7.02 -11.15 -13.99
C ALA A 249 6.58 -12.10 -12.85
N ARG A 250 5.61 -13.00 -13.11
CA ARG A 250 5.21 -14.04 -12.16
C ARG A 250 6.39 -14.96 -11.80
N ASN A 251 7.17 -15.41 -12.79
CA ASN A 251 8.34 -16.24 -12.52
C ASN A 251 9.39 -15.51 -11.68
N ALA A 252 9.59 -14.21 -11.92
CA ALA A 252 10.45 -13.38 -11.10
C ALA A 252 9.94 -13.29 -9.64
N LEU A 253 8.62 -13.17 -9.44
CA LEU A 253 8.02 -13.17 -8.10
C LEU A 253 8.24 -14.50 -7.36
N LEU A 254 8.17 -15.64 -8.05
CA LEU A 254 8.46 -16.95 -7.45
C LEU A 254 9.89 -17.02 -6.88
N SER A 255 10.88 -16.45 -7.59
CA SER A 255 12.25 -16.41 -7.08
C SER A 255 12.43 -15.53 -5.84
N MET A 256 11.54 -14.60 -5.59
CA MET A 256 11.58 -13.72 -4.41
C MET A 256 11.00 -14.37 -3.14
N LEU A 257 10.37 -15.53 -3.25
CA LEU A 257 9.94 -16.32 -2.08
C LEU A 257 11.14 -16.85 -1.28
N ASP A 258 12.31 -16.99 -1.91
CA ASP A 258 13.54 -17.43 -1.25
C ASP A 258 14.41 -16.28 -0.71
N ASP A 259 13.88 -15.04 -0.69
CA ASP A 259 14.66 -13.89 -0.17
C ASP A 259 14.96 -14.04 1.32
N LYS A 260 16.17 -13.61 1.71
CA LYS A 260 16.61 -13.65 3.12
C LYS A 260 15.77 -12.78 4.07
N VAL A 261 15.07 -11.76 3.53
CA VAL A 261 14.27 -10.79 4.30
C VAL A 261 12.82 -11.21 4.26
N VAL A 262 12.21 -11.44 5.43
CA VAL A 262 10.82 -11.92 5.53
C VAL A 262 9.82 -10.98 4.86
N GLU A 263 9.99 -9.67 4.98
CA GLU A 263 9.14 -8.69 4.33
C GLU A 263 9.16 -8.80 2.80
N VAL A 264 10.30 -9.17 2.21
CA VAL A 264 10.43 -9.40 0.77
C VAL A 264 9.67 -10.65 0.35
N ARG A 265 9.81 -11.77 1.11
CA ARG A 265 9.04 -13.01 0.85
C ARG A 265 7.54 -12.77 0.94
N LEU A 266 7.08 -12.06 1.99
CA LEU A 266 5.67 -11.72 2.18
C LEU A 266 5.11 -10.83 1.06
N ALA A 267 5.89 -9.84 0.59
CA ALA A 267 5.52 -9.02 -0.55
C ALA A 267 5.38 -9.87 -1.82
N ALA A 268 6.30 -10.82 -2.06
CA ALA A 268 6.22 -11.73 -3.19
C ALA A 268 4.97 -12.63 -3.11
N ALA A 269 4.69 -13.19 -1.93
CA ALA A 269 3.49 -14.00 -1.67
C ALA A 269 2.20 -13.20 -1.91
N GLU A 270 2.13 -11.92 -1.45
CA GLU A 270 1.00 -11.03 -1.70
C GLU A 270 0.76 -10.82 -3.20
N GLN A 271 1.83 -10.51 -3.96
CA GLN A 271 1.69 -10.23 -5.39
C GLN A 271 1.38 -11.50 -6.20
N LEU A 272 1.90 -12.66 -5.81
CA LEU A 272 1.49 -13.95 -6.37
C LEU A 272 0.00 -14.20 -6.13
N GLY A 273 -0.49 -13.99 -4.89
CA GLY A 273 -1.90 -14.11 -4.55
C GLY A 273 -2.79 -13.15 -5.36
N ARG A 274 -2.31 -11.94 -5.69
CA ARG A 274 -2.97 -11.01 -6.62
C ARG A 274 -3.10 -11.61 -8.03
N LEU A 275 -2.08 -12.34 -8.47
CA LEU A 275 -2.07 -13.07 -9.75
C LEU A 275 -2.78 -14.43 -9.69
N ARG A 276 -3.51 -14.71 -8.62
CA ARG A 276 -4.23 -15.98 -8.35
C ARG A 276 -3.30 -17.19 -8.26
N ASP A 277 -2.08 -16.98 -7.79
CA ASP A 277 -1.09 -18.00 -7.55
C ASP A 277 -0.88 -18.17 -6.04
N THR A 278 -1.13 -19.37 -5.53
CA THR A 278 -1.05 -19.67 -4.10
C THR A 278 0.33 -20.21 -3.67
N THR A 279 1.32 -20.25 -4.57
CA THR A 279 2.65 -20.80 -4.28
C THR A 279 3.34 -20.12 -3.09
N GLY A 280 3.01 -18.86 -2.79
CA GLY A 280 3.55 -18.12 -1.64
C GLY A 280 2.90 -18.48 -0.29
N GLU A 281 1.95 -19.41 -0.22
CA GLU A 281 1.27 -19.78 1.03
C GLU A 281 2.23 -20.29 2.13
N PRO A 282 3.22 -21.16 1.85
CA PRO A 282 4.15 -21.64 2.85
C PRO A 282 4.90 -20.51 3.56
N GLU A 283 5.33 -19.46 2.83
CA GLU A 283 6.06 -18.33 3.39
C GLU A 283 5.18 -17.52 4.38
N VAL A 284 3.90 -17.43 4.11
CA VAL A 284 2.95 -16.75 5.01
C VAL A 284 2.65 -17.61 6.23
N LEU A 285 2.52 -18.93 6.08
CA LEU A 285 2.34 -19.87 7.19
C LEU A 285 3.55 -19.89 8.12
N ASP A 286 4.76 -19.76 7.56
CA ASP A 286 6.01 -19.77 8.32
C ASP A 286 6.09 -18.65 9.37
N VAL A 287 5.43 -17.50 9.14
CA VAL A 287 5.35 -16.42 10.12
C VAL A 287 4.76 -16.92 11.45
N PHE A 288 3.78 -17.83 11.38
CA PHE A 288 3.08 -18.37 12.56
C PHE A 288 3.78 -19.63 13.13
N THR A 289 4.25 -20.51 12.24
CA THR A 289 4.83 -21.82 12.63
C THR A 289 6.23 -21.66 13.19
N SER A 290 7.06 -20.84 12.55
CA SER A 290 8.44 -20.56 12.98
C SER A 290 8.56 -19.33 13.87
N LYS A 291 7.43 -18.68 14.20
CA LYS A 291 7.37 -17.49 15.07
C LYS A 291 8.33 -16.39 14.60
N LEU A 292 8.35 -16.09 13.30
CA LEU A 292 9.29 -15.14 12.69
C LEU A 292 9.23 -13.72 13.27
N THR A 293 8.20 -13.39 14.00
CA THR A 293 8.08 -12.11 14.73
C THR A 293 8.74 -12.13 16.11
N ALA A 294 9.18 -13.32 16.60
CA ALA A 294 9.85 -13.43 17.87
C ALA A 294 11.23 -12.75 17.82
N GLY A 295 11.52 -11.89 18.80
CA GLY A 295 12.79 -11.16 18.85
C GLY A 295 12.86 -9.90 18.01
N LEU A 296 11.83 -9.59 17.20
CA LEU A 296 11.71 -8.29 16.54
C LEU A 296 11.26 -7.21 17.54
N ASP A 297 11.71 -5.98 17.29
CA ASP A 297 11.13 -4.81 17.97
C ASP A 297 9.66 -4.62 17.58
N GLU A 298 8.94 -3.76 18.28
CA GLU A 298 7.52 -3.50 18.05
C GLU A 298 7.23 -3.13 16.59
N ARG A 299 8.05 -2.26 16.02
CA ARG A 299 7.91 -1.82 14.61
C ARG A 299 8.17 -2.94 13.60
N GLY A 300 9.14 -3.79 13.87
CA GLY A 300 9.41 -4.97 13.06
C GLY A 300 8.26 -5.96 13.08
N ARG A 301 7.70 -6.22 14.28
CA ARG A 301 6.52 -7.08 14.45
C ARG A 301 5.31 -6.50 13.70
N GLU A 302 5.05 -5.21 13.88
CA GLU A 302 3.95 -4.53 13.18
C GLU A 302 4.08 -4.67 11.66
N ARG A 303 5.26 -4.37 11.09
CA ARG A 303 5.48 -4.49 9.64
C ARG A 303 5.22 -5.90 9.14
N VAL A 304 5.82 -6.91 9.80
CA VAL A 304 5.64 -8.31 9.40
C VAL A 304 4.19 -8.73 9.51
N ASN A 305 3.48 -8.37 10.61
CA ASN A 305 2.07 -8.72 10.81
C ASN A 305 1.16 -8.02 9.79
N VAL A 306 1.40 -6.75 9.45
CA VAL A 306 0.66 -6.02 8.39
C VAL A 306 0.83 -6.73 7.05
N MET A 307 2.08 -7.03 6.65
CA MET A 307 2.34 -7.69 5.38
C MET A 307 1.78 -9.11 5.33
N THR A 308 1.84 -9.82 6.46
CA THR A 308 1.21 -11.14 6.62
C THR A 308 -0.30 -11.06 6.39
N ALA A 309 -0.98 -10.10 7.03
CA ALA A 309 -2.41 -9.90 6.83
C ALA A 309 -2.76 -9.59 5.37
N MET A 310 -1.97 -8.72 4.72
CA MET A 310 -2.17 -8.38 3.30
C MET A 310 -2.00 -9.61 2.40
N ALA A 311 -0.97 -10.42 2.64
CA ALA A 311 -0.74 -11.66 1.90
C ALA A 311 -1.87 -12.67 2.10
N ILE A 312 -2.39 -12.82 3.34
CA ILE A 312 -3.56 -13.68 3.64
C ILE A 312 -4.77 -13.25 2.81
N GLY A 313 -5.07 -11.96 2.75
CA GLY A 313 -6.22 -11.45 1.98
C GLY A 313 -6.09 -11.75 0.48
N ARG A 314 -4.87 -11.68 -0.06
CA ARG A 314 -4.61 -11.95 -1.49
C ARG A 314 -4.59 -13.44 -1.83
N LEU A 315 -4.01 -14.28 -0.98
CA LEU A 315 -3.99 -15.73 -1.18
C LEU A 315 -5.35 -16.36 -0.86
N ALA A 316 -5.96 -15.95 0.24
CA ALA A 316 -7.30 -16.35 0.70
C ALA A 316 -7.51 -17.87 0.83
N THR A 317 -6.44 -18.62 1.16
CA THR A 317 -6.56 -20.07 1.39
C THR A 317 -7.13 -20.36 2.77
N PRO A 318 -7.89 -21.48 2.97
CA PRO A 318 -8.46 -21.81 4.27
C PRO A 318 -7.42 -21.96 5.40
N SER A 319 -6.24 -22.48 5.06
CA SER A 319 -5.11 -22.63 5.98
C SER A 319 -4.55 -21.29 6.50
N LEU A 320 -4.68 -20.22 5.73
CA LEU A 320 -4.25 -18.87 6.11
C LEU A 320 -5.38 -18.11 6.82
N ILE A 321 -6.61 -18.20 6.33
CA ILE A 321 -7.78 -17.47 6.88
C ILE A 321 -7.97 -17.76 8.37
N LYS A 322 -7.69 -18.97 8.84
CA LYS A 322 -7.79 -19.35 10.26
C LYS A 322 -6.93 -18.50 11.20
N HIS A 323 -5.93 -17.77 10.68
CA HIS A 323 -5.06 -16.91 11.47
C HIS A 323 -5.57 -15.45 11.57
N LEU A 324 -6.58 -15.07 10.78
CA LEU A 324 -7.14 -13.71 10.80
C LEU A 324 -7.72 -13.29 12.14
N PRO A 325 -8.41 -14.17 12.92
CA PRO A 325 -8.91 -13.79 14.25
C PRO A 325 -7.82 -13.22 15.16
N LYS A 326 -6.63 -13.83 15.14
CA LYS A 326 -5.50 -13.35 15.93
C LYS A 326 -5.01 -11.97 15.48
N LEU A 327 -4.97 -11.70 14.16
CA LEU A 327 -4.50 -10.43 13.61
C LEU A 327 -5.54 -9.30 13.75
N ILE A 328 -6.82 -9.65 13.80
CA ILE A 328 -7.92 -8.68 14.04
C ILE A 328 -7.91 -8.15 15.47
N GLU A 329 -7.35 -8.92 16.41
CA GLU A 329 -7.21 -8.59 17.83
C GLU A 329 -5.81 -8.08 18.19
N ASP A 330 -4.93 -7.83 17.19
CA ASP A 330 -3.57 -7.35 17.42
C ASP A 330 -3.56 -5.99 18.16
N GLU A 331 -2.54 -5.74 18.97
CA GLU A 331 -2.35 -4.48 19.70
C GLU A 331 -2.22 -3.29 18.73
N SER A 332 -1.53 -3.48 17.59
CA SER A 332 -1.37 -2.46 16.56
C SER A 332 -2.66 -2.21 15.78
N LYS A 333 -3.09 -0.95 15.72
CA LYS A 333 -4.22 -0.53 14.87
C LYS A 333 -3.95 -0.79 13.39
N ALA A 334 -2.69 -0.63 12.93
CA ALA A 334 -2.31 -0.89 11.54
C ALA A 334 -2.48 -2.36 11.18
N VAL A 335 -2.10 -3.28 12.07
CA VAL A 335 -2.31 -4.72 11.89
C VAL A 335 -3.79 -5.05 11.85
N ARG A 336 -4.59 -4.50 12.78
CA ARG A 336 -6.05 -4.72 12.78
C ARG A 336 -6.71 -4.25 11.49
N ILE A 337 -6.32 -3.09 10.94
CA ILE A 337 -6.85 -2.58 9.67
C ILE A 337 -6.44 -3.49 8.50
N ALA A 338 -5.18 -3.93 8.45
CA ALA A 338 -4.72 -4.85 7.42
C ALA A 338 -5.44 -6.21 7.50
N ALA A 339 -5.68 -6.72 8.71
CA ALA A 339 -6.46 -7.93 8.93
C ALA A 339 -7.94 -7.74 8.55
N ALA A 340 -8.54 -6.60 8.87
CA ALA A 340 -9.90 -6.25 8.47
C ALA A 340 -10.02 -6.20 6.93
N ARG A 341 -9.03 -5.61 6.24
CA ARG A 341 -8.95 -5.67 4.78
C ARG A 341 -8.90 -7.12 4.28
N ALA A 342 -8.03 -7.96 4.86
CA ALA A 342 -7.90 -9.35 4.46
C ALA A 342 -9.20 -10.14 4.61
N VAL A 343 -9.95 -9.92 5.68
CA VAL A 343 -11.29 -10.52 5.90
C VAL A 343 -12.27 -10.10 4.79
N LEU A 344 -12.31 -8.79 4.48
CA LEU A 344 -13.23 -8.27 3.47
C LEU A 344 -12.84 -8.74 2.05
N GLU A 345 -11.54 -8.81 1.72
CA GLU A 345 -11.04 -9.31 0.43
C GLU A 345 -11.29 -10.82 0.26
N SER A 346 -11.08 -11.63 1.29
CA SER A 346 -11.30 -13.07 1.23
C SER A 346 -12.77 -13.42 0.95
N ARG A 347 -13.70 -12.61 1.48
CA ARG A 347 -15.14 -12.78 1.20
C ARG A 347 -15.52 -12.45 -0.24
N MET A 348 -14.81 -11.55 -0.89
CA MET A 348 -15.08 -11.19 -2.30
C MET A 348 -14.65 -12.29 -3.28
N LYS A 349 -13.82 -13.24 -2.83
CA LYS A 349 -13.31 -14.35 -3.65
C LYS A 349 -14.13 -15.64 -3.53
N ASN A 350 -14.92 -15.77 -2.47
CA ASN A 350 -15.86 -16.86 -2.21
C ASN A 350 -17.29 -16.46 -2.61
#